data_b5b11091855d2bc624e11712284b7d7e
#
_entry.id   b5b11091855d2bc624e11712284b7d7e
#
_cell.length_a   1.000
_cell.length_b   1.000
_cell.length_c   1.000
_cell.angle_alpha   90.00
_cell.angle_beta   90.00
_cell.angle_gamma   90.00
#
_symmetry.space_group_name_H-M   'P 1'
#
loop_
_entity.id
_entity.type
_entity.pdbx_description
1 polymer ?
#
loop_
_entity_poly.entity_id
_entity_poly.type
_entity_poly.pdbx_seq_one_letter_code
_entity_poly.pdbx_strand_id
1 'polypeptide(L)'
;MYKKTEYRMPQSIEVEITHKGRYGAPGMERGKRQKPTPEEVKRNNERQRLKRIRRKINMNFCQNDYHLVLTYRREERCTMEEAMIQIRKWLDRLRYYYKKAGEPLKYIAVVAIGERGAVHAHVILNGITDTPNLARKHWKKGRVHMTMLDDSGEYAQLAAYIMQQDTGQERMKYICSRNLKEPRPIKKDIKRFDPEKIRPYKGYYVDQDSVITGINPVTGYPYMQYTMKKVRLRI
;
A
#
# COMPACT_ATOMS: atom_id res chain seq x y z
N MET A 1 25.63 14.73 -3.53
CA MET A 1 25.39 13.84 -2.35
C MET A 1 24.00 13.24 -2.44
N TYR A 2 23.90 11.92 -2.29
CA TYR A 2 22.65 11.17 -2.32
C TYR A 2 22.15 10.84 -0.91
N LYS A 3 20.85 10.62 -0.80
CA LYS A 3 20.19 10.10 0.39
C LYS A 3 19.57 8.73 0.05
N LYS A 4 19.98 7.69 0.77
CA LYS A 4 19.35 6.39 0.78
C LYS A 4 18.33 6.35 1.90
N THR A 5 17.09 6.00 1.58
CA THR A 5 16.00 5.83 2.55
C THR A 5 15.52 4.39 2.49
N GLU A 6 15.46 3.71 3.62
CA GLU A 6 14.99 2.33 3.73
C GLU A 6 13.71 2.29 4.57
N TYR A 7 12.72 1.54 4.10
CA TYR A 7 11.52 1.20 4.85
C TYR A 7 11.52 -0.32 5.07
N ARG A 8 11.74 -0.73 6.31
CA ARG A 8 11.83 -2.14 6.68
C ARG A 8 10.49 -2.64 7.16
N MET A 9 9.98 -3.68 6.51
CA MET A 9 8.76 -4.41 6.82
C MET A 9 9.10 -5.87 7.14
N PRO A 10 8.20 -6.66 7.73
CA PRO A 10 8.52 -8.02 8.19
C PRO A 10 9.12 -8.93 7.11
N GLN A 11 8.67 -8.83 5.85
CA GLN A 11 9.08 -9.70 4.74
C GLN A 11 9.77 -8.95 3.59
N SER A 12 9.84 -7.62 3.65
CA SER A 12 10.43 -6.83 2.57
C SER A 12 11.12 -5.56 3.08
N ILE A 13 12.05 -5.04 2.27
CA ILE A 13 12.73 -3.77 2.50
C ILE A 13 12.59 -2.95 1.23
N GLU A 14 11.91 -1.82 1.31
CA GLU A 14 11.85 -0.85 0.21
C GLU A 14 12.97 0.16 0.34
N VAL A 15 13.71 0.38 -0.74
CA VAL A 15 14.86 1.29 -0.80
C VAL A 15 14.58 2.39 -1.81
N GLU A 16 14.80 3.63 -1.40
CA GLU A 16 14.74 4.82 -2.26
C GLU A 16 16.09 5.55 -2.19
N ILE A 17 16.71 5.80 -3.34
CA ILE A 17 17.95 6.55 -3.47
C ILE A 17 17.66 7.79 -4.30
N THR A 18 17.82 8.97 -3.71
CA THR A 18 17.51 10.24 -4.35
C THR A 18 18.63 11.26 -4.08
N HIS A 19 18.87 12.14 -5.04
CA HIS A 19 19.82 13.24 -4.87
C HIS A 19 19.24 14.34 -3.98
N LYS A 20 20.05 14.92 -3.08
CA LYS A 20 19.61 15.98 -2.15
C LYS A 20 19.37 17.35 -2.82
N GLY A 21 19.78 17.53 -4.07
CA GLY A 21 19.56 18.75 -4.86
C GLY A 21 20.50 19.92 -4.56
N ARG A 22 21.15 19.96 -3.40
CA ARG A 22 21.97 21.10 -2.96
C ARG A 22 23.42 21.07 -3.44
N TYR A 23 23.98 19.88 -3.68
CA TYR A 23 25.38 19.66 -4.05
C TYR A 23 25.48 18.83 -5.33
N GLY A 24 26.59 18.96 -6.05
CA GLY A 24 26.89 18.10 -7.19
C GLY A 24 27.00 16.63 -6.79
N ALA A 25 27.05 15.77 -7.78
CA ALA A 25 27.33 14.35 -7.62
C ALA A 25 28.65 14.01 -8.33
N PRO A 26 29.71 13.55 -7.64
CA PRO A 26 30.97 13.20 -8.27
C PRO A 26 30.78 12.14 -9.36
N GLY A 27 31.34 12.39 -10.55
CA GLY A 27 31.29 11.47 -11.69
C GLY A 27 29.94 11.39 -12.40
N MET A 28 29.01 12.32 -12.13
CA MET A 28 27.70 12.35 -12.80
C MET A 28 27.41 13.73 -13.37
N GLU A 29 27.04 13.76 -14.64
CA GLU A 29 26.49 14.97 -15.26
C GLU A 29 25.10 15.27 -14.72
N ARG A 30 24.83 16.56 -14.58
CA ARG A 30 23.52 17.04 -14.17
C ARG A 30 22.66 17.29 -15.41
N GLY A 31 21.58 16.54 -15.56
CA GLY A 31 20.60 16.79 -16.61
C GLY A 31 19.89 18.15 -16.46
N LYS A 32 19.22 18.59 -17.52
CA LYS A 32 18.42 19.82 -17.50
C LYS A 32 17.34 19.75 -16.43
N ARG A 33 17.20 20.81 -15.65
CA ARG A 33 16.08 20.96 -14.71
C ARG A 33 14.82 21.36 -15.46
N GLN A 34 13.74 20.73 -15.13
CA GLN A 34 12.41 21.06 -15.64
C GLN A 34 11.45 21.27 -14.48
N LYS A 35 10.55 22.24 -14.63
CA LYS A 35 9.41 22.33 -13.71
C LYS A 35 8.44 21.18 -14.05
N PRO A 36 8.02 20.36 -13.07
CA PRO A 36 7.05 19.30 -13.32
C PRO A 36 5.71 19.89 -13.77
N THR A 37 5.09 19.26 -14.75
CA THR A 37 3.72 19.60 -15.15
C THR A 37 2.70 19.23 -14.07
N PRO A 38 1.49 19.83 -14.07
CA PRO A 38 0.43 19.43 -13.15
C PRO A 38 0.12 17.93 -13.19
N GLU A 39 0.16 17.33 -14.37
CA GLU A 39 -0.07 15.89 -14.60
C GLU A 39 1.04 15.04 -13.97
N GLU A 40 2.29 15.46 -14.11
CA GLU A 40 3.43 14.79 -13.47
C GLU A 40 3.36 14.88 -11.94
N VAL A 41 2.94 16.02 -11.40
CA VAL A 41 2.69 16.21 -9.96
C VAL A 41 1.57 15.27 -9.49
N LYS A 42 0.45 15.21 -10.23
CA LYS A 42 -0.68 14.31 -9.93
C LYS A 42 -0.22 12.86 -9.91
N ARG A 43 0.47 12.40 -10.96
CA ARG A 43 1.01 11.02 -11.07
C ARG A 43 1.99 10.69 -9.94
N ASN A 44 2.84 11.64 -9.57
CA ASN A 44 3.75 11.43 -8.44
C ASN A 44 2.99 11.31 -7.11
N ASN A 45 1.97 12.15 -6.87
CA ASN A 45 1.15 12.09 -5.67
C ASN A 45 0.39 10.75 -5.55
N GLU A 46 -0.15 10.24 -6.65
CA GLU A 46 -0.79 8.92 -6.74
C GLU A 46 0.21 7.80 -6.40
N ARG A 47 1.42 7.86 -6.99
CA ARG A 47 2.51 6.90 -6.69
C ARG A 47 2.90 6.93 -5.21
N GLN A 48 3.01 8.12 -4.60
CA GLN A 48 3.33 8.24 -3.17
C GLN A 48 2.19 7.72 -2.27
N ARG A 49 0.94 7.90 -2.70
CA ARG A 49 -0.24 7.36 -2.00
C ARG A 49 -0.25 5.84 -2.04
N LEU A 50 -0.02 5.25 -3.23
CA LEU A 50 0.09 3.80 -3.41
C LEU A 50 1.20 3.21 -2.52
N LYS A 51 2.39 3.81 -2.50
CA LYS A 51 3.50 3.38 -1.63
C LYS A 51 3.12 3.38 -0.15
N ARG A 52 2.43 4.43 0.32
CA ARG A 52 2.00 4.51 1.72
C ARG A 52 1.02 3.39 2.08
N ILE A 53 0.05 3.11 1.22
CA ILE A 53 -0.91 2.02 1.45
C ILE A 53 -0.20 0.66 1.43
N ARG A 54 0.66 0.40 0.43
CA ARG A 54 1.45 -0.83 0.36
C ARG A 54 2.28 -1.06 1.62
N ARG A 55 3.01 -0.04 2.08
CA ARG A 55 3.81 -0.10 3.31
C ARG A 55 2.94 -0.41 4.54
N LYS A 56 1.74 0.19 4.62
CA LYS A 56 0.80 -0.11 5.71
C LYS A 56 0.31 -1.54 5.65
N ILE A 57 -0.03 -2.05 4.46
CA ILE A 57 -0.46 -3.45 4.31
C ILE A 57 0.68 -4.39 4.72
N ASN A 58 1.86 -4.23 4.12
CA ASN A 58 3.02 -5.09 4.38
C ASN A 58 3.51 -5.06 5.84
N MET A 59 3.23 -3.98 6.58
CA MET A 59 3.64 -3.83 7.98
C MET A 59 2.67 -4.46 8.96
N ASN A 60 1.41 -4.65 8.59
CA ASN A 60 0.35 -4.98 9.54
C ASN A 60 -0.40 -6.26 9.22
N PHE A 61 -0.32 -6.75 7.99
CA PHE A 61 -1.08 -7.91 7.53
C PHE A 61 -0.14 -9.00 7.01
N CYS A 62 -0.59 -10.25 7.15
CA CYS A 62 0.18 -11.43 6.79
C CYS A 62 -0.74 -12.57 6.32
N GLN A 63 -0.19 -13.74 6.11
CA GLN A 63 -0.95 -14.96 5.84
C GLN A 63 -2.05 -15.16 6.89
N ASN A 64 -3.21 -15.67 6.46
CA ASN A 64 -4.43 -15.86 7.25
C ASN A 64 -5.21 -14.58 7.61
N ASP A 65 -4.72 -13.40 7.20
CA ASP A 65 -5.54 -12.20 7.15
C ASP A 65 -6.40 -12.19 5.87
N TYR A 66 -7.35 -11.30 5.77
CA TYR A 66 -8.34 -11.34 4.71
C TYR A 66 -8.43 -10.05 3.90
N HIS A 67 -8.60 -10.21 2.60
CA HIS A 67 -9.13 -9.19 1.71
C HIS A 67 -10.59 -9.50 1.41
N LEU A 68 -11.48 -8.57 1.71
CA LEU A 68 -12.90 -8.68 1.48
C LEU A 68 -13.35 -7.67 0.43
N VAL A 69 -14.35 -8.08 -0.38
CA VAL A 69 -15.11 -7.17 -1.22
C VAL A 69 -16.55 -7.20 -0.75
N LEU A 70 -17.00 -6.08 -0.21
CA LEU A 70 -18.37 -5.88 0.26
C LEU A 70 -19.17 -5.23 -0.87
N THR A 71 -20.21 -5.92 -1.35
CA THR A 71 -21.09 -5.40 -2.40
C THR A 71 -22.45 -5.07 -1.85
N TYR A 72 -23.26 -4.34 -2.62
CA TYR A 72 -24.63 -4.00 -2.28
C TYR A 72 -25.61 -4.73 -3.20
N ARG A 73 -26.75 -5.18 -2.65
CA ARG A 73 -27.88 -5.60 -3.46
C ARG A 73 -28.46 -4.39 -4.20
N ARG A 74 -29.24 -4.62 -5.25
CA ARG A 74 -29.83 -3.55 -6.07
C ARG A 74 -30.68 -2.59 -5.22
N GLU A 75 -31.44 -3.12 -4.29
CA GLU A 75 -32.34 -2.41 -3.37
C GLU A 75 -31.59 -1.63 -2.28
N GLU A 76 -30.35 -2.00 -2.03
CA GLU A 76 -29.51 -1.42 -0.98
C GLU A 76 -28.40 -0.48 -1.55
N ARG A 77 -28.49 -0.15 -2.84
CA ARG A 77 -27.55 0.79 -3.48
C ARG A 77 -27.59 2.13 -2.77
N CYS A 78 -26.44 2.70 -2.56
CA CYS A 78 -26.25 3.91 -1.78
C CYS A 78 -25.11 4.77 -2.34
N THR A 79 -24.99 5.99 -1.87
CA THR A 79 -23.87 6.88 -2.17
C THR A 79 -22.59 6.42 -1.51
N MET A 80 -21.45 6.98 -1.91
CA MET A 80 -20.16 6.68 -1.27
C MET A 80 -20.13 7.12 0.21
N GLU A 81 -20.81 8.21 0.55
CA GLU A 81 -20.94 8.71 1.90
C GLU A 81 -21.72 7.75 2.80
N GLU A 82 -22.86 7.30 2.32
CA GLU A 82 -23.70 6.31 3.02
C GLU A 82 -22.98 4.98 3.18
N ALA A 83 -22.29 4.52 2.11
CA ALA A 83 -21.47 3.32 2.16
C ALA A 83 -20.37 3.43 3.24
N MET A 84 -19.71 4.57 3.33
CA MET A 84 -18.68 4.80 4.36
C MET A 84 -19.25 4.72 5.78
N ILE A 85 -20.45 5.28 6.01
CA ILE A 85 -21.14 5.19 7.31
C ILE A 85 -21.50 3.74 7.62
N GLN A 86 -22.04 3.00 6.65
CA GLN A 86 -22.43 1.61 6.82
C GLN A 86 -21.23 0.70 7.10
N ILE A 87 -20.12 0.92 6.42
CA ILE A 87 -18.87 0.18 6.64
C ILE A 87 -18.32 0.45 8.04
N ARG A 88 -18.33 1.70 8.51
CA ARG A 88 -17.92 2.02 9.88
C ARG A 88 -18.77 1.29 10.92
N LYS A 89 -20.10 1.28 10.76
CA LYS A 89 -21.01 0.54 11.65
C LYS A 89 -20.73 -0.97 11.63
N TRP A 90 -20.44 -1.52 10.46
CA TRP A 90 -20.06 -2.92 10.32
C TRP A 90 -18.72 -3.22 11.00
N LEU A 91 -17.69 -2.40 10.80
CA LEU A 91 -16.40 -2.52 11.47
C LEU A 91 -16.50 -2.38 13.00
N ASP A 92 -17.40 -1.51 13.50
CA ASP A 92 -17.64 -1.37 14.94
C ASP A 92 -18.23 -2.65 15.56
N ARG A 93 -19.13 -3.32 14.83
CA ARG A 93 -19.64 -4.64 15.24
C ARG A 93 -18.54 -5.68 15.28
N LEU A 94 -17.69 -5.76 14.25
CA LEU A 94 -16.55 -6.67 14.23
C LEU A 94 -15.58 -6.39 15.38
N ARG A 95 -15.30 -5.12 15.68
CA ARG A 95 -14.44 -4.72 16.80
C ARG A 95 -14.88 -5.29 18.13
N TYR A 96 -16.18 -5.37 18.37
CA TYR A 96 -16.72 -6.00 19.57
C TYR A 96 -16.32 -7.48 19.68
N TYR A 97 -16.46 -8.25 18.60
CA TYR A 97 -16.12 -9.68 18.59
C TYR A 97 -14.61 -9.92 18.66
N TYR A 98 -13.83 -9.11 17.98
CA TYR A 98 -12.38 -9.15 18.05
C TYR A 98 -11.88 -8.88 19.48
N LYS A 99 -12.45 -7.89 20.14
CA LYS A 99 -12.16 -7.61 21.57
C LYS A 99 -12.49 -8.81 22.45
N LYS A 100 -13.61 -9.51 22.21
CA LYS A 100 -13.95 -10.75 22.92
C LYS A 100 -12.94 -11.89 22.68
N ALA A 101 -12.37 -11.96 21.50
CA ALA A 101 -11.34 -12.92 21.14
C ALA A 101 -9.93 -12.53 21.65
N GLY A 102 -9.80 -11.39 22.35
CA GLY A 102 -8.52 -10.91 22.87
C GLY A 102 -7.63 -10.25 21.80
N GLU A 103 -8.11 -10.06 20.57
CA GLU A 103 -7.33 -9.51 19.45
C GLU A 103 -7.84 -8.12 19.05
N PRO A 104 -6.94 -7.14 18.86
CA PRO A 104 -7.34 -5.83 18.35
C PRO A 104 -7.65 -5.91 16.84
N LEU A 105 -8.84 -5.44 16.43
CA LEU A 105 -9.18 -5.34 15.01
C LEU A 105 -8.26 -4.33 14.30
N LYS A 106 -7.55 -4.80 13.27
CA LYS A 106 -6.80 -3.98 12.31
C LYS A 106 -7.51 -4.02 10.96
N TYR A 107 -7.63 -2.88 10.32
CA TYR A 107 -8.25 -2.82 8.99
C TYR A 107 -7.76 -1.64 8.15
N ILE A 108 -7.87 -1.81 6.83
CA ILE A 108 -7.84 -0.76 5.82
C ILE A 108 -9.08 -0.99 4.96
N ALA A 109 -9.96 0.00 4.84
CA ALA A 109 -11.15 -0.08 4.02
C ALA A 109 -11.19 1.07 3.00
N VAL A 110 -11.51 0.74 1.76
CA VAL A 110 -11.58 1.64 0.62
C VAL A 110 -12.95 1.48 -0.03
N VAL A 111 -13.69 2.59 -0.16
CA VAL A 111 -14.95 2.64 -0.89
C VAL A 111 -14.68 3.12 -2.31
N ALA A 112 -15.22 2.45 -3.28
CA ALA A 112 -15.04 2.72 -4.70
C ALA A 112 -16.34 2.54 -5.47
N ILE A 113 -16.40 3.14 -6.67
CA ILE A 113 -17.47 2.93 -7.63
C ILE A 113 -16.91 2.02 -8.72
N GLY A 114 -17.56 0.88 -8.96
CA GLY A 114 -17.16 -0.02 -10.03
C GLY A 114 -17.57 0.49 -11.43
N GLU A 115 -17.05 -0.14 -12.46
CA GLU A 115 -17.30 0.22 -13.86
C GLU A 115 -18.79 0.35 -14.24
N ARG A 116 -19.65 -0.42 -13.55
CA ARG A 116 -21.12 -0.38 -13.74
C ARG A 116 -21.82 0.63 -12.82
N GLY A 117 -21.10 1.57 -12.22
CA GLY A 117 -21.64 2.58 -11.32
C GLY A 117 -22.07 2.05 -9.93
N ALA A 118 -21.79 0.80 -9.61
CA ALA A 118 -22.17 0.22 -8.32
C ALA A 118 -21.09 0.50 -7.27
N VAL A 119 -21.51 1.05 -6.13
CA VAL A 119 -20.64 1.25 -4.97
C VAL A 119 -20.28 -0.10 -4.35
N HIS A 120 -19.03 -0.27 -4.01
CA HIS A 120 -18.52 -1.44 -3.28
C HIS A 120 -17.36 -1.02 -2.37
N ALA A 121 -16.95 -1.91 -1.46
CA ALA A 121 -15.81 -1.63 -0.62
C ALA A 121 -14.82 -2.79 -0.60
N HIS A 122 -13.54 -2.44 -0.69
CA HIS A 122 -12.44 -3.33 -0.41
C HIS A 122 -12.02 -3.15 1.04
N VAL A 123 -11.94 -4.25 1.79
CA VAL A 123 -11.52 -4.22 3.19
C VAL A 123 -10.42 -5.25 3.39
N ILE A 124 -9.25 -4.81 3.86
CA ILE A 124 -8.23 -5.69 4.38
C ILE A 124 -8.37 -5.68 5.89
N LEU A 125 -8.44 -6.85 6.52
CA LEU A 125 -8.51 -6.96 7.97
C LEU A 125 -7.73 -8.18 8.49
N ASN A 126 -7.22 -8.09 9.71
CA ASN A 126 -6.57 -9.22 10.35
C ASN A 126 -7.56 -10.34 10.65
N GLY A 127 -7.08 -11.59 10.60
CA GLY A 127 -7.88 -12.77 10.84
C GLY A 127 -7.97 -13.15 12.33
N ILE A 128 -9.14 -13.59 12.75
CA ILE A 128 -9.38 -14.48 13.90
C ILE A 128 -10.17 -15.68 13.40
N THR A 129 -10.24 -16.77 14.18
CA THR A 129 -10.87 -18.02 13.76
C THR A 129 -12.25 -17.84 13.16
N ASP A 130 -13.08 -16.94 13.72
CA ASP A 130 -14.47 -16.74 13.29
C ASP A 130 -14.66 -15.56 12.30
N THR A 131 -13.58 -14.94 11.82
CA THR A 131 -13.67 -13.79 10.89
C THR A 131 -14.61 -14.02 9.71
N PRO A 132 -14.58 -15.16 8.99
CA PRO A 132 -15.45 -15.39 7.85
C PRO A 132 -16.96 -15.36 8.20
N ASN A 133 -17.32 -15.98 9.31
CA ASN A 133 -18.72 -16.02 9.76
C ASN A 133 -19.18 -14.65 10.26
N LEU A 134 -18.37 -13.97 11.06
CA LEU A 134 -18.66 -12.63 11.56
C LEU A 134 -18.83 -11.63 10.42
N ALA A 135 -17.95 -11.66 9.41
CA ALA A 135 -18.02 -10.77 8.28
C ALA A 135 -19.36 -10.93 7.53
N ARG A 136 -19.75 -12.16 7.21
CA ARG A 136 -21.01 -12.45 6.51
C ARG A 136 -22.25 -12.19 7.39
N LYS A 137 -22.21 -12.59 8.65
CA LYS A 137 -23.32 -12.42 9.60
C LYS A 137 -23.71 -10.95 9.77
N HIS A 138 -22.73 -10.06 9.81
CA HIS A 138 -22.95 -8.66 10.11
C HIS A 138 -23.03 -7.74 8.87
N TRP A 139 -22.67 -8.23 7.68
CA TRP A 139 -22.91 -7.52 6.42
C TRP A 139 -24.25 -7.94 5.82
N LYS A 140 -25.29 -7.12 6.05
CA LYS A 140 -26.65 -7.42 5.59
C LYS A 140 -27.05 -6.74 4.29
N LYS A 141 -26.15 -5.91 3.70
CA LYS A 141 -26.45 -5.06 2.54
C LYS A 141 -26.20 -5.73 1.19
N GLY A 142 -25.46 -6.82 1.17
CA GLY A 142 -25.12 -7.53 -0.07
C GLY A 142 -24.24 -8.74 0.16
N ARG A 143 -23.38 -9.04 -0.79
CA ARG A 143 -22.46 -10.19 -0.73
C ARG A 143 -21.12 -9.78 -0.09
N VAL A 144 -20.49 -10.75 0.53
CA VAL A 144 -19.11 -10.66 1.05
C VAL A 144 -18.27 -11.68 0.28
N HIS A 145 -17.46 -11.18 -0.66
CA HIS A 145 -16.40 -12.00 -1.25
C HIS A 145 -15.18 -11.90 -0.35
N MET A 146 -14.51 -13.02 -0.14
CA MET A 146 -13.41 -13.10 0.81
C MET A 146 -12.27 -13.92 0.23
N THR A 147 -11.09 -13.36 0.26
CA THR A 147 -9.84 -14.00 -0.14
C THR A 147 -8.86 -13.92 1.02
N MET A 148 -8.29 -15.03 1.40
CA MET A 148 -7.22 -15.07 2.39
C MET A 148 -5.94 -14.51 1.78
N LEU A 149 -5.20 -13.71 2.52
CA LEU A 149 -3.90 -13.23 2.09
C LEU A 149 -2.90 -14.39 2.05
N ASP A 150 -2.07 -14.35 1.02
CA ASP A 150 -1.02 -15.33 0.85
C ASP A 150 0.13 -15.13 1.86
N ASP A 151 1.07 -16.03 1.82
CA ASP A 151 2.24 -15.99 2.67
C ASP A 151 3.35 -15.05 2.17
N SER A 152 3.18 -14.37 1.01
CA SER A 152 4.22 -13.52 0.40
C SER A 152 4.68 -12.39 1.32
N GLY A 153 3.77 -11.81 2.10
CA GLY A 153 4.03 -10.63 2.94
C GLY A 153 4.48 -9.40 2.12
N GLU A 154 4.26 -9.45 0.79
CA GLU A 154 4.47 -8.34 -0.13
C GLU A 154 3.25 -8.19 -1.02
N TYR A 155 2.42 -7.22 -0.69
CA TYR A 155 1.08 -7.03 -1.25
C TYR A 155 1.01 -5.84 -2.22
N ALA A 156 2.04 -5.65 -3.06
CA ALA A 156 2.07 -4.56 -4.04
C ALA A 156 0.92 -4.64 -5.03
N GLN A 157 0.62 -5.85 -5.53
CA GLN A 157 -0.49 -6.07 -6.46
C GLN A 157 -1.85 -5.77 -5.82
N LEU A 158 -2.07 -6.23 -4.58
CA LEU A 158 -3.29 -5.93 -3.83
C LEU A 158 -3.45 -4.43 -3.58
N ALA A 159 -2.37 -3.75 -3.18
CA ALA A 159 -2.38 -2.31 -2.98
C ALA A 159 -2.70 -1.56 -4.28
N ALA A 160 -2.11 -1.96 -5.41
CA ALA A 160 -2.38 -1.41 -6.73
C ALA A 160 -3.84 -1.66 -7.13
N TYR A 161 -4.34 -2.88 -7.00
CA TYR A 161 -5.70 -3.24 -7.31
C TYR A 161 -6.73 -2.41 -6.54
N ILE A 162 -6.55 -2.25 -5.23
CA ILE A 162 -7.45 -1.44 -4.40
C ILE A 162 -7.39 0.05 -4.81
N MET A 163 -6.21 0.54 -5.20
CA MET A 163 -6.02 1.94 -5.57
C MET A 163 -6.46 2.25 -7.00
N GLN A 164 -6.47 1.29 -7.91
CA GLN A 164 -6.95 1.44 -9.30
C GLN A 164 -8.46 1.65 -9.41
N GLN A 165 -9.21 1.34 -8.36
CA GLN A 165 -10.66 1.57 -8.31
C GLN A 165 -11.03 3.06 -8.23
N ASP A 166 -10.04 3.96 -8.22
CA ASP A 166 -10.24 5.41 -8.24
C ASP A 166 -10.45 5.87 -9.69
N THR A 167 -11.71 5.96 -10.13
CA THR A 167 -12.07 6.40 -11.49
C THR A 167 -11.86 7.90 -11.75
N GLY A 168 -11.28 8.64 -10.79
CA GLY A 168 -10.88 10.04 -10.96
C GLY A 168 -12.01 11.07 -10.86
N GLN A 169 -13.27 10.66 -10.84
CA GLN A 169 -14.43 11.58 -10.72
C GLN A 169 -14.77 11.94 -9.27
N GLU A 170 -14.58 11.02 -8.35
CA GLU A 170 -14.68 11.30 -6.91
C GLU A 170 -13.44 10.79 -6.19
N ARG A 171 -12.94 11.56 -5.23
CA ARG A 171 -11.78 11.15 -4.43
C ARG A 171 -12.13 9.88 -3.67
N MET A 172 -11.42 8.79 -3.97
CA MET A 172 -11.49 7.55 -3.24
C MET A 172 -11.43 7.82 -1.73
N LYS A 173 -12.45 7.38 -1.01
CA LYS A 173 -12.52 7.51 0.44
C LYS A 173 -11.96 6.25 1.08
N TYR A 174 -10.93 6.38 1.90
CA TYR A 174 -10.41 5.27 2.67
C TYR A 174 -10.37 5.59 4.16
N ILE A 175 -10.58 4.57 4.96
CA ILE A 175 -10.43 4.60 6.41
C ILE A 175 -9.50 3.48 6.84
N CYS A 176 -8.79 3.69 7.93
CA CYS A 176 -7.97 2.66 8.54
C CYS A 176 -8.06 2.71 10.06
N SER A 177 -7.79 1.59 10.69
CA SER A 177 -7.73 1.52 12.14
C SER A 177 -6.51 2.30 12.67
N ARG A 178 -6.66 2.89 13.87
CA ARG A 178 -5.60 3.73 14.48
C ARG A 178 -4.42 2.93 15.00
N ASN A 179 -4.56 1.64 15.19
CA ASN A 179 -3.53 0.72 15.70
C ASN A 179 -2.61 0.14 14.63
N LEU A 180 -2.68 0.62 13.37
CA LEU A 180 -1.76 0.23 12.32
C LEU A 180 -0.37 0.82 12.57
N LYS A 181 0.65 -0.03 12.42
CA LYS A 181 2.06 0.39 12.46
C LYS A 181 2.47 0.95 11.10
N GLU A 182 3.37 1.93 11.10
CA GLU A 182 4.02 2.44 9.89
C GLU A 182 5.53 2.20 9.99
N PRO A 183 6.19 1.76 8.89
CA PRO A 183 7.63 1.58 8.91
C PRO A 183 8.33 2.94 9.04
N ARG A 184 9.19 3.07 10.05
CA ARG A 184 10.01 4.27 10.23
C ARG A 184 11.12 4.31 9.18
N PRO A 185 11.29 5.42 8.44
CA PRO A 185 12.34 5.54 7.44
C PRO A 185 13.73 5.61 8.09
N ILE A 186 14.62 4.72 7.68
CA ILE A 186 16.04 4.77 8.02
C ILE A 186 16.75 5.54 6.91
N LYS A 187 17.33 6.69 7.22
CA LYS A 187 17.95 7.58 6.25
C LYS A 187 19.47 7.56 6.43
N LYS A 188 20.19 7.39 5.33
CA LYS A 188 21.66 7.44 5.28
C LYS A 188 22.13 8.27 4.11
N ASP A 189 23.14 9.08 4.34
CA ASP A 189 23.83 9.82 3.29
C ASP A 189 24.86 8.91 2.62
N ILE A 190 24.86 8.93 1.27
CA ILE A 190 25.84 8.21 0.47
C ILE A 190 26.54 9.19 -0.49
N LYS A 191 27.87 9.06 -0.57
CA LYS A 191 28.69 9.93 -1.44
C LYS A 191 28.63 9.52 -2.91
N ARG A 192 28.62 8.21 -3.17
CA ARG A 192 28.59 7.63 -4.52
C ARG A 192 27.32 6.79 -4.67
N PHE A 193 26.71 6.90 -5.83
CA PHE A 193 25.54 6.12 -6.23
C PHE A 193 25.79 5.56 -7.62
N ASP A 194 25.68 4.26 -7.76
CA ASP A 194 25.79 3.54 -9.02
C ASP A 194 24.42 2.92 -9.31
N PRO A 195 23.67 3.42 -10.31
CA PRO A 195 22.33 2.92 -10.62
C PRO A 195 22.34 1.51 -11.20
N GLU A 196 23.48 0.99 -11.64
CA GLU A 196 23.58 -0.36 -12.21
C GLU A 196 23.91 -1.43 -11.15
N LYS A 197 24.34 -1.01 -9.96
CA LYS A 197 24.78 -1.94 -8.91
C LYS A 197 23.83 -1.96 -7.72
N ILE A 198 22.92 -2.95 -7.71
CA ILE A 198 22.08 -3.25 -6.56
C ILE A 198 22.68 -4.46 -5.82
N ARG A 199 23.00 -4.27 -4.54
CA ARG A 199 23.46 -5.37 -3.68
C ARG A 199 22.38 -5.70 -2.66
N PRO A 200 21.77 -6.90 -2.74
CA PRO A 200 20.79 -7.31 -1.74
C PRO A 200 21.45 -7.53 -0.38
N TYR A 201 20.72 -7.39 0.69
CA TYR A 201 21.16 -7.78 2.02
C TYR A 201 21.18 -9.30 2.17
N LYS A 202 22.00 -9.78 3.09
CA LYS A 202 22.03 -11.22 3.43
C LYS A 202 20.63 -11.70 3.81
N GLY A 203 20.17 -12.77 3.17
CA GLY A 203 18.82 -13.33 3.35
C GLY A 203 17.70 -12.60 2.60
N TYR A 204 18.06 -11.70 1.67
CA TYR A 204 17.11 -11.02 0.77
C TYR A 204 17.56 -11.16 -0.68
N TYR A 205 16.60 -11.07 -1.60
CA TYR A 205 16.84 -10.91 -3.03
C TYR A 205 16.15 -9.65 -3.54
N VAL A 206 16.62 -9.11 -4.65
CA VAL A 206 16.00 -7.93 -5.28
C VAL A 206 14.83 -8.41 -6.15
N ASP A 207 13.66 -7.83 -5.91
CA ASP A 207 12.51 -7.98 -6.78
C ASP A 207 12.74 -7.13 -8.04
N GLN A 208 13.11 -7.77 -9.14
CA GLN A 208 13.50 -7.09 -10.39
C GLN A 208 12.38 -6.22 -10.95
N ASP A 209 11.12 -6.66 -10.84
CA ASP A 209 9.95 -5.91 -11.30
C ASP A 209 9.70 -4.64 -10.49
N SER A 210 10.31 -4.53 -9.31
CA SER A 210 10.22 -3.35 -8.44
C SER A 210 11.28 -2.30 -8.72
N VAL A 211 12.27 -2.60 -9.57
CA VAL A 211 13.39 -1.68 -9.85
C VAL A 211 12.92 -0.57 -10.78
N ILE A 212 13.00 0.65 -10.27
CA ILE A 212 12.66 1.86 -11.01
C ILE A 212 13.88 2.79 -10.97
N THR A 213 14.40 3.14 -12.12
CA THR A 213 15.46 4.12 -12.29
C THR A 213 15.01 5.24 -13.20
N GLY A 214 15.67 6.39 -13.11
CA GLY A 214 15.37 7.51 -13.98
C GLY A 214 16.10 8.77 -13.53
N ILE A 215 15.91 9.87 -14.26
CA ILE A 215 16.43 11.19 -13.89
C ILE A 215 15.30 11.98 -13.24
N ASN A 216 15.56 12.51 -12.04
CA ASN A 216 14.61 13.36 -11.35
C ASN A 216 14.58 14.75 -12.03
N PRO A 217 13.44 15.18 -12.61
CA PRO A 217 13.37 16.42 -13.38
C PRO A 217 13.67 17.66 -12.53
N VAL A 218 13.38 17.63 -11.25
CA VAL A 218 13.62 18.76 -10.34
C VAL A 218 15.10 18.93 -10.01
N THR A 219 15.82 17.82 -9.80
CA THR A 219 17.23 17.86 -9.41
C THR A 219 18.19 17.71 -10.59
N GLY A 220 17.73 17.11 -11.69
CA GLY A 220 18.54 16.74 -12.86
C GLY A 220 19.49 15.56 -12.60
N TYR A 221 19.33 14.84 -11.49
CA TYR A 221 20.17 13.70 -11.12
C TYR A 221 19.40 12.39 -11.13
N PRO A 222 20.08 11.26 -11.41
CA PRO A 222 19.44 9.95 -11.39
C PRO A 222 18.91 9.59 -10.01
N TYR A 223 17.88 8.78 -10.00
CA TYR A 223 17.31 8.17 -8.80
C TYR A 223 17.08 6.68 -9.03
N MET A 224 16.94 5.96 -7.95
CA MET A 224 16.59 4.53 -7.97
C MET A 224 15.64 4.20 -6.84
N GLN A 225 14.72 3.28 -7.12
CA GLN A 225 13.83 2.66 -6.14
C GLN A 225 13.78 1.17 -6.41
N TYR A 226 13.78 0.36 -5.37
CA TYR A 226 13.62 -1.08 -5.49
C TYR A 226 13.14 -1.69 -4.17
N THR A 227 12.61 -2.91 -4.25
CA THR A 227 12.18 -3.70 -3.11
C THR A 227 13.05 -4.95 -3.01
N MET A 228 13.53 -5.25 -1.83
CA MET A 228 14.15 -6.54 -1.52
C MET A 228 13.13 -7.38 -0.76
N LYS A 229 12.95 -8.63 -1.18
CA LYS A 229 12.09 -9.62 -0.53
C LYS A 229 12.95 -10.62 0.24
N LYS A 230 12.48 -11.04 1.41
CA LYS A 230 13.17 -12.03 2.22
C LYS A 230 13.19 -13.37 1.50
N VAL A 231 14.36 -14.00 1.46
CA VAL A 231 14.49 -15.37 0.94
C VAL A 231 13.74 -16.32 1.87
N ARG A 232 12.86 -17.14 1.31
CA ARG A 232 12.18 -18.20 2.03
C ARG A 232 12.86 -19.50 1.72
N LEU A 233 13.32 -20.19 2.71
CA LEU A 233 13.66 -21.60 2.59
C LEU A 233 12.33 -22.35 2.51
N ARG A 234 12.04 -22.99 1.39
CA ARG A 234 10.98 -24.01 1.34
C ARG A 234 11.45 -25.15 2.23
N ILE A 235 10.83 -25.30 3.37
CA ILE A 235 10.96 -26.50 4.21
C ILE A 235 10.05 -27.56 3.62
#